data_6fda9437fd9364f2032554dcb0785877
#
_entry.id   6fda9437fd9364f2032554dcb0785877
#
_cell.length_a   1.000
_cell.length_b   1.000
_cell.length_c   1.000
_cell.angle_alpha   90.00
_cell.angle_beta   90.00
_cell.angle_gamma   90.00
#
_symmetry.space_group_name_H-M   'P 1'
#
loop_
_entity.id
_entity.type
_entity.pdbx_description
1 polymer ?
#
loop_
_entity_poly.entity_id
_entity_poly.type
_entity_poly.pdbx_seq_one_letter_code
_entity_poly.pdbx_strand_id
1 'polypeptide(L)'
;MTPSPTTVRISDDALALACGADGVAAAFAAAGCTVERVSSWGMHWLEPLVEIDGLGFGPATPADVTAILDGTSSKSIGRIADHPFIAGQQRLTFARAGRTRPTSLADYIATAGWAGLTRARAMTAAEVLAEVTASGLRGRGGAGFPAGIKWQTVANAPGTRKYVVCNADEGDSGTFADRMLMEGDPFQLIEGMAIAAHAVGAGQGYIYVRSEYPHAIAKLNAAIALAAEHIAPFRIEVRIGAGAYVCGEETSLLNSIEGKRGEVRAKPPLPALEGLFGCPTVVNNVLTLAAIPHILSEGGAAFYASLGVERSKGTMPIQLAGNIKHGGLYETAFGITLDDLVNRIGGGTASGRPVKAVQVGGPLGAYIPPAQFHLPFDYEAYTVADALIGHGGVTVFDDSADMGAMARFAFAFCAAESCGKCTPCRIGSTRGVELIDRIRSGGKGAPDAVESLPQMHNARKAGRTRADDLQLLEDLAETMKFGSLCALGGFTPYPVMSALKHWPEDFGE
;
A
#
# COMPACT_ATOMS: atom_id res chain seq x y z
N MET A 1 -6.42 43.33 -24.31
CA MET A 1 -5.77 42.13 -23.74
C MET A 1 -6.79 41.01 -23.82
N THR A 2 -6.53 39.99 -24.60
CA THR A 2 -7.34 38.76 -24.55
C THR A 2 -7.18 38.19 -23.15
N PRO A 3 -8.26 37.84 -22.44
CA PRO A 3 -8.13 37.19 -21.14
C PRO A 3 -7.25 35.93 -21.28
N SER A 4 -6.37 35.69 -20.30
CA SER A 4 -5.60 34.45 -20.29
C SER A 4 -6.57 33.27 -20.28
N PRO A 5 -6.26 32.21 -21.02
CA PRO A 5 -7.14 31.03 -21.05
C PRO A 5 -7.30 30.44 -19.66
N THR A 6 -8.51 30.01 -19.33
CA THR A 6 -8.81 29.33 -18.06
C THR A 6 -7.93 28.09 -17.91
N THR A 7 -7.22 27.98 -16.78
CA THR A 7 -6.41 26.79 -16.47
C THR A 7 -7.28 25.77 -15.76
N VAL A 8 -7.26 24.56 -16.29
CA VAL A 8 -8.02 23.41 -15.77
C VAL A 8 -7.05 22.32 -15.34
N ARG A 9 -7.13 21.85 -14.10
CA ARG A 9 -6.32 20.74 -13.59
C ARG A 9 -7.13 19.47 -13.53
N ILE A 10 -6.56 18.39 -14.06
CA ILE A 10 -7.20 17.07 -14.12
C ILE A 10 -6.13 16.02 -13.79
N SER A 11 -6.48 15.08 -12.91
CA SER A 11 -5.59 13.97 -12.56
C SER A 11 -5.21 13.12 -13.79
N ASP A 12 -3.96 12.63 -13.81
CA ASP A 12 -3.45 11.73 -14.84
C ASP A 12 -2.92 10.40 -14.26
N ASP A 13 -3.41 10.00 -13.10
CA ASP A 13 -3.13 8.69 -12.54
C ASP A 13 -3.95 7.58 -13.23
N ALA A 14 -3.55 6.32 -13.03
CA ALA A 14 -4.19 5.17 -13.67
C ALA A 14 -5.70 5.10 -13.42
N LEU A 15 -6.18 5.49 -12.22
CA LEU A 15 -7.60 5.48 -11.90
C LEU A 15 -8.36 6.56 -12.67
N ALA A 16 -7.88 7.80 -12.67
CA ALA A 16 -8.51 8.89 -13.39
C ALA A 16 -8.58 8.59 -14.90
N LEU A 17 -7.51 8.03 -15.47
CA LEU A 17 -7.47 7.58 -16.86
C LEU A 17 -8.53 6.52 -17.16
N ALA A 18 -8.64 5.51 -16.29
CA ALA A 18 -9.64 4.45 -16.40
C ALA A 18 -11.08 4.99 -16.29
N CYS A 19 -11.28 6.07 -15.53
CA CYS A 19 -12.57 6.77 -15.40
C CYS A 19 -12.87 7.76 -16.56
N GLY A 20 -11.96 7.93 -17.52
CA GLY A 20 -12.18 8.75 -18.71
C GLY A 20 -11.60 10.17 -18.66
N ALA A 21 -10.62 10.44 -17.78
CA ALA A 21 -9.99 11.76 -17.63
C ALA A 21 -9.42 12.33 -18.94
N ASP A 22 -8.92 11.49 -19.86
CA ASP A 22 -8.40 11.95 -21.15
C ASP A 22 -9.50 12.55 -22.04
N GLY A 23 -10.69 11.95 -22.05
CA GLY A 23 -11.84 12.49 -22.77
C GLY A 23 -12.29 13.84 -22.20
N VAL A 24 -12.29 13.99 -20.88
CA VAL A 24 -12.60 15.25 -20.19
C VAL A 24 -11.53 16.31 -20.53
N ALA A 25 -10.25 15.96 -20.44
CA ALA A 25 -9.14 16.85 -20.78
C ALA A 25 -9.20 17.35 -22.22
N ALA A 26 -9.48 16.45 -23.17
CA ALA A 26 -9.65 16.80 -24.59
C ALA A 26 -10.83 17.77 -24.82
N ALA A 27 -11.94 17.58 -24.11
CA ALA A 27 -13.11 18.45 -24.22
C ALA A 27 -12.84 19.86 -23.67
N PHE A 28 -12.12 20.00 -22.54
CA PHE A 28 -11.69 21.32 -22.05
C PHE A 28 -10.68 22.00 -22.98
N ALA A 29 -9.74 21.24 -23.54
CA ALA A 29 -8.79 21.78 -24.52
C ALA A 29 -9.53 22.27 -25.77
N ALA A 30 -10.52 21.55 -26.28
CA ALA A 30 -11.36 21.96 -27.40
C ALA A 30 -12.21 23.22 -27.08
N ALA A 31 -12.57 23.44 -25.85
CA ALA A 31 -13.23 24.65 -25.35
C ALA A 31 -12.27 25.86 -25.15
N GLY A 32 -10.99 25.72 -25.49
CA GLY A 32 -9.99 26.80 -25.43
C GLY A 32 -9.32 26.95 -24.02
N CYS A 33 -9.46 26.00 -23.15
CA CYS A 33 -8.79 25.99 -21.83
C CYS A 33 -7.35 25.48 -21.93
N THR A 34 -6.49 25.95 -20.99
CA THR A 34 -5.19 25.34 -20.75
C THR A 34 -5.38 24.16 -19.79
N VAL A 35 -5.07 22.94 -20.23
CA VAL A 35 -5.21 21.75 -19.39
C VAL A 35 -3.86 21.37 -18.78
N GLU A 36 -3.80 21.30 -17.44
CA GLU A 36 -2.68 20.77 -16.68
C GLU A 36 -3.03 19.37 -16.16
N ARG A 37 -2.20 18.38 -16.46
CA ARG A 37 -2.33 17.02 -15.92
C ARG A 37 -1.53 16.93 -14.63
N VAL A 38 -2.23 16.74 -13.51
CA VAL A 38 -1.67 16.77 -12.16
C VAL A 38 -1.80 15.42 -11.46
N SER A 39 -1.12 15.27 -10.33
CA SER A 39 -1.32 14.12 -9.44
C SER A 39 -2.74 14.07 -8.86
N SER A 40 -3.26 12.87 -8.58
CA SER A 40 -4.61 12.71 -8.01
C SER A 40 -4.72 13.33 -6.62
N TRP A 41 -5.89 13.92 -6.32
CA TRP A 41 -6.24 14.40 -4.97
C TRP A 41 -6.53 13.25 -3.98
N GLY A 42 -6.70 12.01 -4.48
CA GLY A 42 -7.05 10.85 -3.68
C GLY A 42 -8.54 10.73 -3.36
N MET A 43 -9.40 11.51 -4.00
CA MET A 43 -10.86 11.44 -3.87
C MET A 43 -11.45 10.53 -4.97
N HIS A 44 -11.21 9.23 -4.86
CA HIS A 44 -11.44 8.26 -5.95
C HIS A 44 -12.89 8.18 -6.42
N TRP A 45 -13.86 8.42 -5.51
CA TRP A 45 -15.29 8.40 -5.86
C TRP A 45 -15.72 9.60 -6.72
N LEU A 46 -14.83 10.59 -6.90
CA LEU A 46 -15.08 11.80 -7.71
C LEU A 46 -14.27 11.82 -9.02
N GLU A 47 -13.53 10.75 -9.32
CA GLU A 47 -12.75 10.72 -10.57
C GLU A 47 -13.65 10.47 -11.81
N PRO A 48 -13.42 11.16 -12.92
CA PRO A 48 -12.43 12.24 -13.11
C PRO A 48 -12.79 13.50 -12.33
N LEU A 49 -11.87 13.94 -11.45
CA LEU A 49 -12.00 15.19 -10.72
C LEU A 49 -11.33 16.33 -11.50
N VAL A 50 -12.08 17.40 -11.71
CA VAL A 50 -11.64 18.63 -12.40
C VAL A 50 -11.48 19.73 -11.37
N GLU A 51 -10.39 20.52 -11.46
CA GLU A 51 -10.18 21.72 -10.65
C GLU A 51 -10.04 22.94 -11.53
N ILE A 52 -10.78 24.02 -11.17
CA ILE A 52 -10.67 25.36 -11.77
C ILE A 52 -10.66 26.38 -10.63
N ASP A 53 -9.61 27.17 -10.51
CA ASP A 53 -9.45 28.23 -9.49
C ASP A 53 -9.74 27.75 -8.05
N GLY A 54 -9.36 26.50 -7.75
CA GLY A 54 -9.59 25.86 -6.45
C GLY A 54 -10.96 25.22 -6.28
N LEU A 55 -11.89 25.40 -7.22
CA LEU A 55 -13.19 24.74 -7.20
C LEU A 55 -13.10 23.35 -7.85
N GLY A 56 -13.66 22.36 -7.20
CA GLY A 56 -13.71 20.98 -7.68
C GLY A 56 -15.03 20.62 -8.35
N PHE A 57 -14.95 19.79 -9.40
CA PHE A 57 -16.12 19.26 -10.12
C PHE A 57 -15.90 17.76 -10.39
N GLY A 58 -16.78 16.90 -9.87
CA GLY A 58 -16.63 15.45 -10.06
C GLY A 58 -17.84 14.62 -9.64
N PRO A 59 -17.96 13.41 -10.23
CA PRO A 59 -17.21 12.89 -11.36
C PRO A 59 -17.62 13.60 -12.68
N ALA A 60 -16.64 14.14 -13.41
CA ALA A 60 -16.89 14.90 -14.63
C ALA A 60 -16.89 14.02 -15.87
N THR A 61 -17.67 14.41 -16.89
CA THR A 61 -17.69 13.82 -18.22
C THR A 61 -17.46 14.91 -19.27
N PRO A 62 -17.10 14.58 -20.52
CA PRO A 62 -16.99 15.57 -21.60
C PRO A 62 -18.25 16.43 -21.80
N ALA A 63 -19.44 15.88 -21.51
CA ALA A 63 -20.71 16.60 -21.63
C ALA A 63 -20.90 17.70 -20.56
N ASP A 64 -20.18 17.63 -19.46
CA ASP A 64 -20.30 18.60 -18.35
C ASP A 64 -19.48 19.88 -18.58
N VAL A 65 -18.57 19.90 -19.55
CA VAL A 65 -17.56 20.96 -19.75
C VAL A 65 -18.21 22.34 -19.87
N THR A 66 -19.25 22.50 -20.71
CA THR A 66 -19.96 23.78 -20.87
C THR A 66 -20.56 24.24 -19.56
N ALA A 67 -21.28 23.37 -18.84
CA ALA A 67 -21.92 23.71 -17.58
C ALA A 67 -20.88 24.05 -16.48
N ILE A 68 -19.73 23.41 -16.50
CA ILE A 68 -18.63 23.70 -15.56
C ILE A 68 -18.06 25.09 -15.85
N LEU A 69 -17.78 25.41 -17.12
CA LEU A 69 -17.23 26.73 -17.51
C LEU A 69 -18.22 27.87 -17.27
N ASP A 70 -19.52 27.63 -17.47
CA ASP A 70 -20.59 28.61 -17.22
C ASP A 70 -20.96 28.73 -15.73
N GLY A 71 -20.36 27.94 -14.84
CA GLY A 71 -20.63 27.94 -13.39
C GLY A 71 -22.01 27.38 -13.01
N THR A 72 -22.67 26.63 -13.92
CA THR A 72 -24.03 26.07 -13.71
C THR A 72 -24.02 24.57 -13.40
N SER A 73 -22.85 23.96 -13.31
CA SER A 73 -22.71 22.51 -13.09
C SER A 73 -23.19 22.08 -11.70
N SER A 74 -24.07 21.08 -11.65
CA SER A 74 -24.50 20.43 -10.40
C SER A 74 -23.43 19.51 -9.78
N LYS A 75 -22.30 19.30 -10.47
CA LYS A 75 -21.20 18.46 -10.01
C LYS A 75 -20.16 19.22 -9.19
N SER A 76 -20.41 20.50 -8.87
CA SER A 76 -19.52 21.27 -8.00
C SER A 76 -19.51 20.71 -6.60
N ILE A 77 -18.30 20.51 -6.05
CA ILE A 77 -18.06 20.10 -4.66
C ILE A 77 -17.56 21.28 -3.80
N GLY A 78 -17.59 22.51 -4.35
CA GLY A 78 -17.00 23.69 -3.72
C GLY A 78 -15.47 23.70 -3.84
N ARG A 79 -14.81 24.41 -2.94
CA ARG A 79 -13.32 24.42 -2.91
C ARG A 79 -12.78 23.07 -2.45
N ILE A 80 -11.88 22.48 -3.23
CA ILE A 80 -11.28 21.18 -2.89
C ILE A 80 -10.60 21.22 -1.52
N ALA A 81 -9.88 22.31 -1.21
CA ALA A 81 -9.18 22.46 0.07
C ALA A 81 -10.10 22.45 1.28
N ASP A 82 -11.35 22.92 1.11
CA ASP A 82 -12.34 23.02 2.20
C ASP A 82 -13.21 21.75 2.31
N HIS A 83 -13.10 20.84 1.35
CA HIS A 83 -13.85 19.58 1.39
C HIS A 83 -13.44 18.75 2.62
N PRO A 84 -14.37 18.25 3.45
CA PRO A 84 -14.06 17.58 4.72
C PRO A 84 -13.05 16.43 4.60
N PHE A 85 -13.09 15.68 3.49
CA PHE A 85 -12.15 14.61 3.21
C PHE A 85 -10.69 15.12 3.00
N ILE A 86 -10.52 16.34 2.49
CA ILE A 86 -9.19 16.96 2.26
C ILE A 86 -8.77 17.75 3.51
N ALA A 87 -9.65 18.62 4.02
CA ALA A 87 -9.37 19.50 5.14
C ALA A 87 -9.03 18.75 6.44
N GLY A 88 -9.55 17.54 6.61
CA GLY A 88 -9.28 16.68 7.78
C GLY A 88 -7.97 15.94 7.76
N GLN A 89 -7.20 16.01 6.66
CA GLN A 89 -5.93 15.26 6.51
C GLN A 89 -4.72 16.03 7.05
N GLN A 90 -3.71 15.27 7.48
CA GLN A 90 -2.35 15.76 7.74
C GLN A 90 -1.41 15.17 6.69
N ARG A 91 -1.32 15.82 5.52
CA ARG A 91 -0.52 15.33 4.40
C ARG A 91 0.94 15.73 4.54
N LEU A 92 1.82 14.75 4.68
CA LEU A 92 3.27 14.88 4.52
C LEU A 92 3.69 14.20 3.20
N THR A 93 3.49 12.90 3.11
CA THR A 93 3.88 12.10 1.93
C THR A 93 3.12 12.54 0.69
N PHE A 94 1.84 12.92 0.84
CA PHE A 94 0.98 13.40 -0.25
C PHE A 94 0.73 14.91 -0.21
N ALA A 95 1.66 15.70 0.34
CA ALA A 95 1.51 17.16 0.44
C ALA A 95 1.36 17.86 -0.94
N ARG A 96 1.91 17.25 -2.00
CA ARG A 96 1.85 17.76 -3.37
C ARG A 96 0.69 17.20 -4.20
N ALA A 97 -0.13 16.29 -3.64
CA ALA A 97 -1.25 15.66 -4.33
C ALA A 97 -2.24 16.71 -4.85
N GLY A 98 -2.59 16.60 -6.14
CA GLY A 98 -3.46 17.57 -6.85
C GLY A 98 -2.80 18.90 -7.21
N ARG A 99 -1.52 19.11 -6.92
CA ARG A 99 -0.83 20.42 -7.07
C ARG A 99 0.27 20.43 -8.10
N THR A 100 0.95 19.31 -8.31
CA THR A 100 2.13 19.22 -9.17
C THR A 100 1.89 18.29 -10.34
N ARG A 101 2.52 18.61 -11.47
CA ARG A 101 2.59 17.72 -12.63
C ARG A 101 3.66 16.65 -12.34
N PRO A 102 3.34 15.36 -12.43
CA PRO A 102 4.19 14.28 -11.92
C PRO A 102 5.63 14.24 -12.46
N THR A 103 5.81 14.57 -13.75
CA THR A 103 7.14 14.58 -14.40
C THR A 103 7.71 15.98 -14.59
N SER A 104 7.20 16.98 -13.86
CA SER A 104 7.74 18.34 -13.88
C SER A 104 8.76 18.55 -12.76
N LEU A 105 10.05 18.46 -13.09
CA LEU A 105 11.11 18.76 -12.16
C LEU A 105 11.01 20.19 -11.61
N ALA A 106 10.55 21.15 -12.46
CA ALA A 106 10.35 22.54 -12.05
C ALA A 106 9.27 22.66 -10.95
N ASP A 107 8.15 21.94 -11.07
CA ASP A 107 7.09 21.94 -10.05
C ASP A 107 7.59 21.33 -8.74
N TYR A 108 8.39 20.24 -8.83
CA TYR A 108 9.01 19.62 -7.65
C TYR A 108 9.92 20.59 -6.92
N ILE A 109 10.82 21.29 -7.64
CA ILE A 109 11.73 22.32 -7.08
C ILE A 109 10.92 23.48 -6.48
N ALA A 110 9.91 23.98 -7.17
CA ALA A 110 9.07 25.09 -6.70
C ALA A 110 8.30 24.78 -5.41
N THR A 111 8.11 23.49 -5.10
CA THR A 111 7.45 23.00 -3.87
C THR A 111 8.44 22.45 -2.85
N ALA A 112 9.64 23.04 -2.77
CA ALA A 112 10.72 22.67 -1.86
C ALA A 112 11.30 21.25 -2.06
N GLY A 113 11.15 20.66 -3.24
CA GLY A 113 11.82 19.42 -3.60
C GLY A 113 13.34 19.55 -3.53
N TRP A 114 14.03 18.48 -3.22
CA TRP A 114 15.48 18.35 -3.00
C TRP A 114 16.02 19.04 -1.73
N ALA A 115 15.17 19.67 -0.92
CA ALA A 115 15.59 20.29 0.34
C ALA A 115 16.14 19.25 1.32
N GLY A 116 15.51 18.09 1.43
CA GLY A 116 15.95 16.98 2.27
C GLY A 116 17.30 16.41 1.84
N LEU A 117 17.50 16.18 0.54
CA LEU A 117 18.78 15.70 0.00
C LEU A 117 19.89 16.74 0.14
N THR A 118 19.57 18.02 -0.06
CA THR A 118 20.54 19.11 0.13
C THR A 118 21.04 19.16 1.57
N ARG A 119 20.11 19.06 2.54
CA ARG A 119 20.47 18.98 3.96
C ARG A 119 21.27 17.71 4.27
N ALA A 120 20.82 16.54 3.78
CA ALA A 120 21.51 15.29 4.01
C ALA A 120 22.97 15.31 3.51
N ARG A 121 23.23 15.93 2.37
CA ARG A 121 24.60 16.09 1.82
C ARG A 121 25.48 17.05 2.62
N ALA A 122 24.89 17.94 3.38
CA ALA A 122 25.63 18.83 4.31
C ALA A 122 25.93 18.13 5.65
N MET A 123 25.35 16.94 5.89
CA MET A 123 25.53 16.12 7.09
C MET A 123 26.44 14.93 6.78
N THR A 124 27.06 14.39 7.82
CA THR A 124 27.73 13.08 7.73
C THR A 124 26.69 11.96 7.65
N ALA A 125 27.07 10.81 7.09
CA ALA A 125 26.20 9.63 7.05
C ALA A 125 25.67 9.24 8.45
N ALA A 126 26.52 9.34 9.48
CA ALA A 126 26.13 9.06 10.86
C ALA A 126 25.06 10.02 11.41
N GLU A 127 25.15 11.30 11.08
CA GLU A 127 24.13 12.30 11.47
C GLU A 127 22.80 12.05 10.76
N VAL A 128 22.80 11.68 9.47
CA VAL A 128 21.59 11.31 8.75
C VAL A 128 20.94 10.06 9.37
N LEU A 129 21.74 9.05 9.70
CA LEU A 129 21.26 7.84 10.38
C LEU A 129 20.66 8.15 11.76
N ALA A 130 21.28 9.05 12.53
CA ALA A 130 20.79 9.50 13.82
C ALA A 130 19.44 10.24 13.68
N GLU A 131 19.30 11.12 12.68
CA GLU A 131 18.07 11.86 12.39
C GLU A 131 16.92 10.90 12.02
N VAL A 132 17.17 9.95 11.11
CA VAL A 132 16.15 8.94 10.73
C VAL A 132 15.78 8.05 11.92
N THR A 133 16.72 7.70 12.78
CA THR A 133 16.47 6.92 13.99
C THR A 133 15.63 7.71 14.99
N ALA A 134 15.98 8.96 15.23
CA ALA A 134 15.29 9.87 16.16
C ALA A 134 13.85 10.18 15.71
N SER A 135 13.58 10.16 14.41
CA SER A 135 12.22 10.35 13.87
C SER A 135 11.24 9.27 14.29
N GLY A 136 11.73 8.09 14.69
CA GLY A 136 10.88 6.94 14.98
C GLY A 136 10.18 6.33 13.77
N LEU A 137 10.62 6.66 12.54
CA LEU A 137 10.03 6.10 11.30
C LEU A 137 10.10 4.57 11.31
N ARG A 138 8.93 3.95 11.18
CA ARG A 138 8.77 2.50 10.97
C ARG A 138 8.38 2.21 9.53
N GLY A 139 8.75 1.04 9.03
CA GLY A 139 8.41 0.61 7.67
C GLY A 139 6.93 0.65 7.38
N ARG A 140 6.53 1.24 6.25
CA ARG A 140 5.14 1.40 5.80
C ARG A 140 4.64 0.24 4.92
N GLY A 141 5.51 -0.72 4.61
CA GLY A 141 5.16 -1.87 3.78
C GLY A 141 4.59 -3.09 4.56
N GLY A 142 4.08 -2.89 5.79
CA GLY A 142 3.38 -3.91 6.56
C GLY A 142 4.10 -4.40 7.82
N ALA A 143 5.40 -4.66 7.78
CA ALA A 143 6.14 -5.22 8.92
C ALA A 143 6.39 -4.23 10.06
N GLY A 144 6.27 -2.93 9.85
CA GLY A 144 6.46 -1.89 10.87
C GLY A 144 7.84 -1.89 11.54
N PHE A 145 8.88 -2.44 10.90
CA PHE A 145 10.23 -2.48 11.47
C PHE A 145 10.89 -1.09 11.44
N PRO A 146 11.61 -0.65 12.50
CA PRO A 146 12.25 0.66 12.54
C PRO A 146 13.26 0.86 11.40
N ALA A 147 13.05 1.91 10.58
CA ALA A 147 13.88 2.18 9.40
C ALA A 147 15.33 2.51 9.79
N GLY A 148 15.53 3.31 10.85
CA GLY A 148 16.86 3.69 11.33
C GLY A 148 17.71 2.49 11.72
N ILE A 149 17.15 1.47 12.41
CA ILE A 149 17.86 0.24 12.78
C ILE A 149 18.28 -0.54 11.52
N LYS A 150 17.38 -0.67 10.54
CA LYS A 150 17.72 -1.35 9.27
C LYS A 150 18.86 -0.65 8.55
N TRP A 151 18.81 0.67 8.43
CA TRP A 151 19.84 1.47 7.77
C TRP A 151 21.19 1.42 8.52
N GLN A 152 21.15 1.52 9.85
CA GLN A 152 22.35 1.40 10.69
C GLN A 152 23.04 0.04 10.51
N THR A 153 22.25 -1.04 10.42
CA THR A 153 22.79 -2.39 10.17
C THR A 153 23.49 -2.47 8.83
N VAL A 154 22.90 -1.92 7.77
CA VAL A 154 23.54 -1.88 6.43
C VAL A 154 24.76 -0.98 6.43
N ALA A 155 24.70 0.20 7.06
CA ALA A 155 25.83 1.13 7.13
C ALA A 155 27.05 0.49 7.81
N ASN A 156 26.83 -0.27 8.89
CA ASN A 156 27.88 -0.95 9.66
C ASN A 156 28.35 -2.28 9.05
N ALA A 157 27.59 -2.84 8.11
CA ALA A 157 27.95 -4.10 7.47
C ALA A 157 29.26 -3.95 6.67
N PRO A 158 30.15 -4.96 6.72
CA PRO A 158 31.40 -4.94 5.97
C PRO A 158 31.16 -4.97 4.46
N GLY A 159 32.12 -4.48 3.69
CA GLY A 159 32.08 -4.47 2.22
C GLY A 159 31.92 -3.06 1.65
N THR A 160 32.46 -2.87 0.45
CA THR A 160 32.47 -1.59 -0.27
C THR A 160 31.26 -1.40 -1.19
N ARG A 161 30.54 -2.49 -1.51
CA ARG A 161 29.36 -2.46 -2.36
C ARG A 161 28.11 -2.67 -1.51
N LYS A 162 27.22 -1.71 -1.57
CA LYS A 162 25.92 -1.74 -0.87
C LYS A 162 24.82 -1.30 -1.84
N TYR A 163 23.59 -1.71 -1.58
CA TYR A 163 22.45 -1.40 -2.42
C TYR A 163 21.29 -0.79 -1.64
N VAL A 164 20.49 0.04 -2.32
CA VAL A 164 19.18 0.48 -1.87
C VAL A 164 18.13 -0.09 -2.82
N VAL A 165 17.21 -0.87 -2.29
CA VAL A 165 16.11 -1.47 -3.06
C VAL A 165 14.79 -0.92 -2.53
N CYS A 166 14.05 -0.24 -3.41
CA CYS A 166 12.68 0.14 -3.17
C CYS A 166 11.76 -1.05 -3.52
N ASN A 167 11.05 -1.55 -2.53
CA ASN A 167 9.97 -2.50 -2.72
C ASN A 167 8.71 -1.74 -3.13
N ALA A 168 8.39 -1.79 -4.42
CA ALA A 168 7.19 -1.21 -5.03
C ALA A 168 6.26 -2.30 -5.59
N ASP A 169 6.33 -3.51 -5.02
CA ASP A 169 5.43 -4.62 -5.31
C ASP A 169 4.19 -4.54 -4.40
N GLU A 170 3.36 -3.52 -4.64
CA GLU A 170 2.11 -3.26 -3.90
C GLU A 170 1.04 -4.26 -4.33
N GLY A 171 1.02 -5.43 -3.69
CA GLY A 171 0.17 -6.56 -4.06
C GLY A 171 -1.10 -6.72 -3.21
N ASP A 172 -1.24 -6.00 -2.11
CA ASP A 172 -2.36 -6.14 -1.19
C ASP A 172 -3.67 -5.65 -1.82
N SER A 173 -4.75 -6.42 -1.64
CA SER A 173 -6.09 -5.98 -2.04
C SER A 173 -6.49 -4.73 -1.26
N GLY A 174 -7.04 -3.73 -1.97
CA GLY A 174 -7.46 -2.47 -1.38
C GLY A 174 -6.34 -1.45 -1.19
N THR A 175 -5.08 -1.74 -1.58
CA THR A 175 -3.97 -0.78 -1.52
C THR A 175 -3.64 -0.19 -2.88
N PHE A 176 -3.22 1.07 -2.88
CA PHE A 176 -2.89 1.85 -4.07
C PHE A 176 -2.02 3.10 -3.76
N ALA A 177 -1.55 3.26 -2.52
CA ALA A 177 -0.80 4.46 -2.12
C ALA A 177 0.59 4.50 -2.75
N ASP A 178 1.27 3.36 -2.87
CA ASP A 178 2.56 3.27 -3.57
C ASP A 178 2.39 3.66 -5.04
N ARG A 179 1.36 3.12 -5.71
CA ARG A 179 1.03 3.47 -7.09
C ARG A 179 0.77 4.97 -7.25
N MET A 180 -0.10 5.53 -6.38
CA MET A 180 -0.42 6.96 -6.42
C MET A 180 0.82 7.84 -6.23
N LEU A 181 1.73 7.46 -5.34
CA LEU A 181 2.97 8.21 -5.14
C LEU A 181 3.89 8.11 -6.36
N MET A 182 4.11 6.91 -6.88
CA MET A 182 4.95 6.70 -8.06
C MET A 182 4.40 7.41 -9.31
N GLU A 183 3.09 7.46 -9.45
CA GLU A 183 2.42 8.15 -10.55
C GLU A 183 2.28 9.66 -10.32
N GLY A 184 2.24 10.13 -9.08
CA GLY A 184 1.93 11.52 -8.73
C GLY A 184 3.11 12.36 -8.28
N ASP A 185 4.07 11.78 -7.56
CA ASP A 185 5.28 12.46 -7.05
C ASP A 185 6.51 11.53 -7.05
N PRO A 186 6.94 11.04 -8.23
CA PRO A 186 8.07 10.11 -8.33
C PRO A 186 9.39 10.73 -7.86
N PHE A 187 9.55 12.04 -7.92
CA PHE A 187 10.78 12.71 -7.46
C PHE A 187 10.96 12.60 -5.95
N GLN A 188 9.89 12.60 -5.16
CA GLN A 188 9.97 12.41 -3.72
C GLN A 188 10.53 11.04 -3.33
N LEU A 189 10.13 9.99 -4.04
CA LEU A 189 10.69 8.64 -3.87
C LEU A 189 12.17 8.62 -4.26
N ILE A 190 12.53 9.22 -5.39
CA ILE A 190 13.92 9.31 -5.89
C ILE A 190 14.79 10.05 -4.90
N GLU A 191 14.33 11.16 -4.34
CA GLU A 191 15.04 11.93 -3.29
C GLU A 191 15.24 11.08 -2.03
N GLY A 192 14.22 10.39 -1.55
CA GLY A 192 14.30 9.50 -0.39
C GLY A 192 15.30 8.36 -0.58
N MET A 193 15.35 7.76 -1.78
CA MET A 193 16.35 6.75 -2.12
C MET A 193 17.77 7.31 -2.15
N ALA A 194 17.98 8.54 -2.67
CA ALA A 194 19.28 9.17 -2.71
C ALA A 194 19.79 9.52 -1.30
N ILE A 195 18.89 9.94 -0.40
CA ILE A 195 19.23 10.16 1.02
C ILE A 195 19.62 8.83 1.68
N ALA A 196 18.85 7.75 1.45
CA ALA A 196 19.20 6.43 1.96
C ALA A 196 20.56 5.95 1.46
N ALA A 197 20.85 6.17 0.18
CA ALA A 197 22.12 5.82 -0.43
C ALA A 197 23.29 6.58 0.21
N HIS A 198 23.14 7.89 0.46
CA HIS A 198 24.12 8.70 1.17
C HIS A 198 24.38 8.17 2.59
N ALA A 199 23.32 7.85 3.32
CA ALA A 199 23.40 7.39 4.70
C ALA A 199 24.09 6.01 4.85
N VAL A 200 23.95 5.10 3.88
CA VAL A 200 24.52 3.74 3.98
C VAL A 200 25.76 3.53 3.11
N GLY A 201 26.10 4.49 2.24
CA GLY A 201 27.24 4.40 1.32
C GLY A 201 26.93 3.54 0.10
N ALA A 202 25.70 3.56 -0.43
CA ALA A 202 25.31 2.81 -1.63
C ALA A 202 25.50 3.64 -2.91
N GLY A 203 26.04 3.03 -3.97
CA GLY A 203 26.20 3.68 -5.29
C GLY A 203 25.10 3.32 -6.29
N GLN A 204 24.31 2.28 -6.02
CA GLN A 204 23.27 1.77 -6.91
C GLN A 204 21.98 1.46 -6.16
N GLY A 205 20.84 1.88 -6.74
CA GLY A 205 19.51 1.54 -6.28
C GLY A 205 18.66 0.89 -7.35
N TYR A 206 17.65 0.15 -6.91
CA TYR A 206 16.63 -0.46 -7.76
C TYR A 206 15.24 -0.16 -7.20
N ILE A 207 14.29 0.15 -8.10
CA ILE A 207 12.87 0.22 -7.78
C ILE A 207 12.22 -1.01 -8.41
N TYR A 208 11.78 -1.95 -7.59
CA TYR A 208 11.11 -3.17 -8.06
C TYR A 208 9.61 -2.92 -8.11
N VAL A 209 9.08 -2.77 -9.32
CA VAL A 209 7.68 -2.38 -9.57
C VAL A 209 6.92 -3.55 -10.20
N ARG A 210 5.67 -3.75 -9.81
CA ARG A 210 4.75 -4.71 -10.43
C ARG A 210 4.56 -4.40 -11.91
N SER A 211 4.45 -5.45 -12.75
CA SER A 211 4.10 -5.33 -14.18
C SER A 211 2.73 -4.69 -14.41
N GLU A 212 1.82 -4.77 -13.42
CA GLU A 212 0.47 -4.22 -13.48
C GLU A 212 0.39 -2.70 -13.32
N TYR A 213 1.53 -2.04 -13.07
CA TYR A 213 1.62 -0.58 -12.92
C TYR A 213 2.38 0.12 -14.08
N PRO A 214 1.91 -0.03 -15.33
CA PRO A 214 2.63 0.50 -16.50
C PRO A 214 2.79 2.03 -16.47
N HIS A 215 1.81 2.76 -15.94
CA HIS A 215 1.90 4.23 -15.81
C HIS A 215 2.95 4.65 -14.78
N ALA A 216 3.03 3.96 -13.63
CA ALA A 216 4.08 4.21 -12.64
C ALA A 216 5.47 3.92 -13.20
N ILE A 217 5.65 2.81 -13.94
CA ILE A 217 6.90 2.46 -14.60
C ILE A 217 7.35 3.56 -15.58
N ALA A 218 6.43 4.05 -16.42
CA ALA A 218 6.72 5.10 -17.38
C ALA A 218 7.14 6.41 -16.70
N LYS A 219 6.40 6.86 -15.68
CA LYS A 219 6.68 8.09 -14.92
C LYS A 219 7.97 8.00 -14.11
N LEU A 220 8.24 6.86 -13.47
CA LEU A 220 9.50 6.63 -12.75
C LEU A 220 10.70 6.73 -13.69
N ASN A 221 10.67 6.06 -14.85
CA ASN A 221 11.78 6.14 -15.80
C ASN A 221 12.02 7.57 -16.30
N ALA A 222 10.96 8.32 -16.60
CA ALA A 222 11.06 9.72 -16.99
C ALA A 222 11.64 10.58 -15.86
N ALA A 223 11.15 10.42 -14.62
CA ALA A 223 11.62 11.17 -13.47
C ALA A 223 13.08 10.85 -13.10
N ILE A 224 13.49 9.59 -13.17
CA ILE A 224 14.88 9.17 -12.93
C ILE A 224 15.83 9.84 -13.93
N ALA A 225 15.45 9.89 -15.22
CA ALA A 225 16.26 10.54 -16.24
C ALA A 225 16.41 12.05 -15.97
N LEU A 226 15.32 12.73 -15.56
CA LEU A 226 15.32 14.15 -15.20
C LEU A 226 16.08 14.44 -13.91
N ALA A 227 16.06 13.52 -12.95
CA ALA A 227 16.71 13.67 -11.66
C ALA A 227 18.20 13.26 -11.64
N ALA A 228 18.73 12.71 -12.74
CA ALA A 228 20.05 12.07 -12.77
C ALA A 228 21.18 12.92 -12.22
N GLU A 229 21.22 14.21 -12.58
CA GLU A 229 22.23 15.16 -12.09
C GLU A 229 22.03 15.49 -10.60
N HIS A 230 20.77 15.56 -10.14
CA HIS A 230 20.45 15.85 -8.74
C HIS A 230 20.90 14.73 -7.79
N ILE A 231 20.83 13.47 -8.23
CA ILE A 231 21.13 12.30 -7.38
C ILE A 231 22.56 11.77 -7.57
N ALA A 232 23.31 12.27 -8.56
CA ALA A 232 24.67 11.81 -8.81
C ALA A 232 25.55 11.90 -7.54
N PRO A 233 26.46 10.91 -7.32
CA PRO A 233 26.84 9.77 -8.16
C PRO A 233 25.94 8.52 -8.01
N PHE A 234 24.90 8.55 -7.16
CA PHE A 234 23.95 7.47 -6.97
C PHE A 234 23.15 7.26 -8.27
N ARG A 235 22.86 6.00 -8.58
CA ARG A 235 22.09 5.62 -9.78
C ARG A 235 20.89 4.80 -9.37
N ILE A 236 19.76 4.99 -10.07
CA ILE A 236 18.53 4.23 -9.86
C ILE A 236 18.13 3.56 -11.16
N GLU A 237 17.66 2.32 -11.08
CA GLU A 237 17.11 1.55 -12.19
C GLU A 237 15.77 0.94 -11.80
N VAL A 238 14.78 1.01 -12.69
CA VAL A 238 13.50 0.34 -12.51
C VAL A 238 13.62 -1.13 -12.92
N ARG A 239 13.19 -2.04 -12.07
CA ARG A 239 13.05 -3.47 -12.34
C ARG A 239 11.59 -3.87 -12.31
N ILE A 240 11.10 -4.47 -13.38
CA ILE A 240 9.70 -4.85 -13.53
C ILE A 240 9.53 -6.28 -13.04
N GLY A 241 8.64 -6.47 -12.08
CA GLY A 241 8.23 -7.78 -11.58
C GLY A 241 7.37 -8.53 -12.59
N ALA A 242 7.22 -9.84 -12.40
CA ALA A 242 6.44 -10.71 -13.27
C ALA A 242 5.03 -11.02 -12.75
N GLY A 243 4.52 -10.23 -11.80
CA GLY A 243 3.14 -10.32 -11.28
C GLY A 243 2.92 -11.34 -10.16
N ALA A 244 3.97 -11.80 -9.46
CA ALA A 244 3.85 -12.70 -8.33
C ALA A 244 3.78 -11.91 -7.02
N TYR A 245 2.68 -12.02 -6.26
CA TYR A 245 2.51 -11.38 -4.95
C TYR A 245 3.64 -11.69 -3.97
N VAL A 246 4.14 -12.95 -3.98
CA VAL A 246 5.24 -13.37 -3.10
C VAL A 246 6.52 -12.53 -3.31
N CYS A 247 6.69 -11.88 -4.46
CA CYS A 247 7.83 -10.99 -4.72
C CYS A 247 7.75 -9.66 -3.97
N GLY A 248 6.67 -9.38 -3.24
CA GLY A 248 6.61 -8.36 -2.19
C GLY A 248 7.38 -8.74 -0.92
N GLU A 249 7.68 -10.03 -0.71
CA GLU A 249 8.60 -10.44 0.36
C GLU A 249 10.05 -10.08 -0.02
N GLU A 250 10.78 -9.43 0.89
CA GLU A 250 12.07 -8.78 0.58
C GLU A 250 13.11 -9.74 -0.04
N THR A 251 13.17 -11.01 0.37
CA THR A 251 14.17 -11.97 -0.15
C THR A 251 13.73 -12.60 -1.47
N SER A 252 12.45 -12.82 -1.67
CA SER A 252 11.86 -13.23 -2.93
C SER A 252 12.06 -12.16 -4.00
N LEU A 253 11.83 -10.89 -3.64
CA LEU A 253 12.11 -9.73 -4.47
C LEU A 253 13.58 -9.68 -4.91
N LEU A 254 14.53 -9.88 -3.99
CA LEU A 254 15.96 -9.91 -4.30
C LEU A 254 16.32 -11.04 -5.27
N ASN A 255 15.75 -12.24 -5.08
CA ASN A 255 15.93 -13.34 -6.03
C ASN A 255 15.41 -12.95 -7.42
N SER A 256 14.26 -12.30 -7.51
CA SER A 256 13.69 -11.85 -8.79
C SER A 256 14.59 -10.82 -9.48
N ILE A 257 15.15 -9.84 -8.76
CA ILE A 257 16.11 -8.87 -9.33
C ILE A 257 17.37 -9.60 -9.84
N GLU A 258 17.82 -10.65 -9.15
CA GLU A 258 18.97 -11.47 -9.54
C GLU A 258 18.68 -12.40 -10.73
N GLY A 259 17.46 -12.38 -11.31
CA GLY A 259 17.06 -13.26 -12.41
C GLY A 259 16.77 -14.69 -11.98
N LYS A 260 16.58 -14.93 -10.69
CA LYS A 260 16.22 -16.22 -10.11
C LYS A 260 14.71 -16.32 -9.92
N ARG A 261 14.21 -17.54 -9.71
CA ARG A 261 12.83 -17.73 -9.28
C ARG A 261 12.56 -16.95 -7.97
N GLY A 262 11.40 -16.30 -7.87
CA GLY A 262 10.97 -15.55 -6.70
C GLY A 262 10.65 -16.48 -5.53
N GLU A 263 11.67 -17.06 -4.91
CA GLU A 263 11.57 -17.90 -3.73
C GLU A 263 12.11 -17.16 -2.51
N VAL A 264 11.49 -17.37 -1.35
CA VAL A 264 11.94 -16.81 -0.07
C VAL A 264 13.26 -17.44 0.35
N ARG A 265 14.20 -16.64 0.83
CA ARG A 265 15.44 -17.10 1.46
C ARG A 265 15.22 -17.34 2.95
N ALA A 266 15.87 -18.35 3.52
CA ALA A 266 15.91 -18.51 4.97
C ALA A 266 16.66 -17.33 5.62
N LYS A 267 16.20 -16.90 6.77
CA LYS A 267 16.83 -15.87 7.61
C LYS A 267 17.24 -16.49 8.94
N PRO A 268 18.44 -16.28 9.48
CA PRO A 268 19.57 -15.50 8.95
C PRO A 268 20.26 -16.14 7.74
N PRO A 269 21.04 -15.38 6.94
CA PRO A 269 21.36 -13.96 7.10
C PRO A 269 20.21 -13.03 6.68
N LEU A 270 20.16 -11.84 7.30
CA LEU A 270 19.21 -10.79 6.90
C LEU A 270 19.73 -10.07 5.65
N PRO A 271 18.86 -9.55 4.75
CA PRO A 271 19.26 -8.75 3.60
C PRO A 271 20.15 -7.53 3.95
N ALA A 272 20.01 -6.99 5.14
CA ALA A 272 20.86 -5.93 5.64
C ALA A 272 22.34 -6.31 5.75
N LEU A 273 22.66 -7.61 5.83
CA LEU A 273 24.02 -8.16 5.89
C LEU A 273 24.40 -8.86 4.58
N GLU A 274 23.47 -9.66 4.01
CA GLU A 274 23.66 -10.44 2.80
C GLU A 274 22.39 -10.42 1.95
N GLY A 275 22.22 -9.35 1.18
CA GLY A 275 21.05 -9.09 0.35
C GLY A 275 21.29 -9.31 -1.14
N LEU A 276 21.14 -8.25 -1.94
CA LEU A 276 21.27 -8.28 -3.40
C LEU A 276 22.71 -8.64 -3.82
N PHE A 277 22.85 -9.68 -4.63
CA PHE A 277 24.15 -10.23 -5.08
C PHE A 277 25.11 -10.55 -3.91
N GLY A 278 24.57 -10.97 -2.76
CA GLY A 278 25.33 -11.25 -1.55
C GLY A 278 25.88 -10.00 -0.84
N CYS A 279 25.44 -8.80 -1.19
CA CYS A 279 25.92 -7.55 -0.61
C CYS A 279 24.91 -6.98 0.39
N PRO A 280 25.35 -6.19 1.38
CA PRO A 280 24.47 -5.49 2.31
C PRO A 280 23.46 -4.62 1.55
N THR A 281 22.16 -4.78 1.86
CA THR A 281 21.08 -4.13 1.11
C THR A 281 20.02 -3.56 2.02
N VAL A 282 19.72 -2.27 1.83
CA VAL A 282 18.48 -1.67 2.37
C VAL A 282 17.33 -2.08 1.47
N VAL A 283 16.32 -2.74 2.03
CA VAL A 283 15.03 -2.96 1.35
C VAL A 283 13.97 -2.18 2.12
N ASN A 284 13.38 -1.17 1.49
CA ASN A 284 12.29 -0.38 2.05
C ASN A 284 11.15 -0.23 1.04
N ASN A 285 9.93 -0.13 1.56
CA ASN A 285 8.74 0.19 0.76
C ASN A 285 8.76 1.64 0.26
N VAL A 286 7.97 1.94 -0.77
CA VAL A 286 7.81 3.27 -1.41
C VAL A 286 7.50 4.37 -0.39
N LEU A 287 6.45 4.20 0.43
CA LEU A 287 6.02 5.22 1.41
C LEU A 287 7.07 5.44 2.51
N THR A 288 7.81 4.39 2.87
CA THR A 288 8.93 4.52 3.84
C THR A 288 10.01 5.45 3.30
N LEU A 289 10.43 5.24 2.05
CA LEU A 289 11.44 6.08 1.40
C LEU A 289 10.93 7.49 1.14
N ALA A 290 9.67 7.64 0.72
CA ALA A 290 9.05 8.92 0.48
C ALA A 290 8.84 9.78 1.73
N ALA A 291 8.81 9.19 2.93
CA ALA A 291 8.76 9.95 4.19
C ALA A 291 10.12 10.59 4.56
N ILE A 292 11.22 10.08 4.04
CA ILE A 292 12.59 10.52 4.40
C ILE A 292 12.87 12.00 4.08
N PRO A 293 12.53 12.55 2.89
CA PRO A 293 12.73 13.95 2.60
C PRO A 293 12.10 14.89 3.63
N HIS A 294 10.92 14.54 4.15
CA HIS A 294 10.21 15.33 5.17
C HIS A 294 10.93 15.30 6.52
N ILE A 295 11.51 14.16 6.89
CA ILE A 295 12.32 14.03 8.12
C ILE A 295 13.59 14.90 8.01
N LEU A 296 14.16 15.03 6.83
CA LEU A 296 15.38 15.81 6.62
C LEU A 296 15.12 17.30 6.29
N SER A 297 13.87 17.74 6.06
CA SER A 297 13.57 19.14 5.68
C SER A 297 12.67 19.86 6.70
N GLU A 298 11.49 19.38 6.98
CA GLU A 298 10.39 20.08 7.66
C GLU A 298 10.45 19.99 9.20
N GLY A 299 11.39 20.72 9.82
CA GLY A 299 11.56 20.68 11.28
C GLY A 299 12.25 19.41 11.79
N GLY A 300 12.69 18.55 10.88
CA GLY A 300 13.51 17.38 11.18
C GLY A 300 12.78 16.25 11.89
N ALA A 301 13.57 15.36 12.48
CA ALA A 301 13.09 14.21 13.22
C ALA A 301 12.13 14.57 14.35
N ALA A 302 12.36 15.68 15.03
CA ALA A 302 11.52 16.12 16.14
C ALA A 302 10.07 16.43 15.70
N PHE A 303 9.91 17.13 14.56
CA PHE A 303 8.58 17.38 13.98
C PHE A 303 7.91 16.07 13.58
N TYR A 304 8.60 15.20 12.85
CA TYR A 304 8.04 13.91 12.43
C TYR A 304 7.63 13.04 13.64
N ALA A 305 8.48 12.95 14.67
CA ALA A 305 8.21 12.22 15.89
C ALA A 305 7.09 12.80 16.76
N SER A 306 6.75 14.09 16.58
CA SER A 306 5.62 14.72 17.28
C SER A 306 4.25 14.27 16.75
N LEU A 307 4.22 13.71 15.54
CA LEU A 307 3.02 13.17 14.93
C LEU A 307 2.85 11.69 15.31
N GLY A 308 1.58 11.28 15.46
CA GLY A 308 1.23 9.91 15.82
C GLY A 308 1.22 9.65 17.32
N VAL A 309 1.14 8.38 17.67
CA VAL A 309 0.97 7.90 19.06
C VAL A 309 2.09 6.92 19.40
N GLU A 310 2.42 6.84 20.68
CA GLU A 310 3.38 5.87 21.25
C GLU A 310 4.61 5.64 20.35
N ARG A 311 4.77 4.42 19.81
CA ARG A 311 5.85 4.03 18.90
C ARG A 311 5.49 4.15 17.42
N SER A 312 4.24 4.46 17.08
CA SER A 312 3.76 4.68 15.72
C SER A 312 3.84 6.16 15.38
N LYS A 313 4.99 6.58 14.83
CA LYS A 313 5.32 7.98 14.56
C LYS A 313 5.09 8.39 13.12
N GLY A 314 4.85 9.69 12.92
CA GLY A 314 4.58 10.28 11.61
C GLY A 314 3.13 10.09 11.16
N THR A 315 2.94 10.18 9.85
CA THR A 315 1.66 9.96 9.19
C THR A 315 1.59 8.59 8.51
N MET A 316 0.37 8.14 8.25
CA MET A 316 0.08 6.97 7.44
C MET A 316 -0.91 7.34 6.34
N PRO A 317 -0.60 7.14 5.07
CA PRO A 317 -1.56 7.17 3.98
C PRO A 317 -2.46 5.94 4.08
N ILE A 318 -3.71 6.16 4.54
CA ILE A 318 -4.70 5.10 4.73
C ILE A 318 -5.56 5.02 3.47
N GLN A 319 -5.82 3.81 3.01
CA GLN A 319 -6.47 3.55 1.74
C GLN A 319 -7.84 2.94 2.01
N LEU A 320 -8.89 3.72 1.77
CA LEU A 320 -10.28 3.30 1.98
C LEU A 320 -10.81 2.64 0.71
N ALA A 321 -11.16 1.36 0.82
CA ALA A 321 -11.56 0.51 -0.30
C ALA A 321 -12.71 -0.45 0.05
N GLY A 322 -13.15 -1.24 -0.93
CA GLY A 322 -14.27 -2.16 -0.77
C GLY A 322 -15.62 -1.47 -0.87
N ASN A 323 -16.59 -1.92 -0.10
CA ASN A 323 -17.94 -1.35 -0.08
C ASN A 323 -17.99 -0.12 0.84
N ILE A 324 -17.37 0.98 0.40
CA ILE A 324 -17.31 2.25 1.13
C ILE A 324 -17.75 3.40 0.22
N LYS A 325 -18.46 4.38 0.76
CA LYS A 325 -19.04 5.48 -0.01
C LYS A 325 -18.00 6.45 -0.52
N HIS A 326 -17.04 6.84 0.32
CA HIS A 326 -15.96 7.76 -0.03
C HIS A 326 -14.63 7.01 -0.03
N GLY A 327 -14.43 6.15 -1.04
CA GLY A 327 -13.17 5.43 -1.23
C GLY A 327 -12.06 6.34 -1.73
N GLY A 328 -10.83 6.13 -1.25
CA GLY A 328 -9.69 6.96 -1.65
C GLY A 328 -8.58 6.97 -0.62
N LEU A 329 -7.64 7.92 -0.79
CA LEU A 329 -6.47 8.05 0.06
C LEU A 329 -6.69 9.13 1.12
N TYR A 330 -6.55 8.75 2.39
CA TYR A 330 -6.64 9.65 3.54
C TYR A 330 -5.35 9.59 4.37
N GLU A 331 -4.48 10.59 4.25
CA GLU A 331 -3.26 10.65 5.03
C GLU A 331 -3.47 11.40 6.33
N THR A 332 -3.12 10.77 7.46
CA THR A 332 -3.20 11.37 8.80
C THR A 332 -2.16 10.77 9.73
N ALA A 333 -1.92 11.42 10.86
CA ALA A 333 -1.10 10.87 11.93
C ALA A 333 -1.71 9.56 12.47
N PHE A 334 -0.87 8.66 12.96
CA PHE A 334 -1.33 7.44 13.65
C PHE A 334 -2.19 7.79 14.86
N GLY A 335 -3.13 6.90 15.21
CA GLY A 335 -4.03 7.05 16.36
C GLY A 335 -5.49 7.33 15.99
N ILE A 336 -5.81 7.58 14.72
CA ILE A 336 -7.20 7.67 14.25
C ILE A 336 -7.92 6.35 14.44
N THR A 337 -9.21 6.34 14.76
CA THR A 337 -9.97 5.11 14.97
C THR A 337 -10.53 4.55 13.65
N LEU A 338 -10.82 3.25 13.63
CA LEU A 338 -11.53 2.63 12.50
C LEU A 338 -12.93 3.24 12.32
N ASP A 339 -13.60 3.61 13.43
CA ASP A 339 -14.90 4.25 13.36
C ASP A 339 -14.84 5.59 12.61
N ASP A 340 -13.85 6.42 12.93
CA ASP A 340 -13.60 7.66 12.21
C ASP A 340 -13.36 7.41 10.71
N LEU A 341 -12.52 6.41 10.38
CA LEU A 341 -12.17 6.10 9.01
C LEU A 341 -13.36 5.60 8.19
N VAL A 342 -14.13 4.68 8.74
CA VAL A 342 -15.21 4.00 8.01
C VAL A 342 -16.48 4.85 8.00
N ASN A 343 -16.91 5.35 9.15
CA ASN A 343 -18.21 6.01 9.30
C ASN A 343 -18.14 7.53 9.04
N ARG A 344 -17.23 8.25 9.69
CA ARG A 344 -17.16 9.72 9.57
C ARG A 344 -16.50 10.16 8.26
N ILE A 345 -15.35 9.57 7.89
CA ILE A 345 -14.58 9.95 6.69
C ILE A 345 -15.10 9.22 5.47
N GLY A 346 -15.21 7.90 5.57
CA GLY A 346 -15.66 7.02 4.49
C GLY A 346 -17.16 7.11 4.19
N GLY A 347 -17.95 7.64 5.14
CA GLY A 347 -19.40 7.84 4.98
C GLY A 347 -20.22 6.55 5.06
N GLY A 348 -19.66 5.48 5.63
CA GLY A 348 -20.28 4.16 5.69
C GLY A 348 -20.21 3.40 4.38
N THR A 349 -21.04 2.37 4.23
CA THR A 349 -21.08 1.53 3.02
C THR A 349 -21.65 2.26 1.81
N ALA A 350 -21.14 1.98 0.64
CA ALA A 350 -21.68 2.48 -0.63
C ALA A 350 -23.09 1.89 -0.94
N SER A 351 -23.35 0.67 -0.46
CA SER A 351 -24.65 0.01 -0.59
C SER A 351 -25.73 0.57 0.32
N GLY A 352 -25.35 1.35 1.36
CA GLY A 352 -26.27 1.79 2.42
C GLY A 352 -26.68 0.70 3.43
N ARG A 353 -26.13 -0.53 3.29
CA ARG A 353 -26.32 -1.64 4.23
C ARG A 353 -25.40 -1.50 5.44
N PRO A 354 -25.68 -2.10 6.59
CA PRO A 354 -24.79 -2.10 7.74
C PRO A 354 -23.41 -2.66 7.40
N VAL A 355 -22.35 -2.09 8.00
CA VAL A 355 -21.00 -2.66 7.93
C VAL A 355 -20.99 -3.97 8.70
N LYS A 356 -20.55 -5.07 8.08
CA LYS A 356 -20.33 -6.37 8.73
C LYS A 356 -18.92 -6.49 9.28
N ALA A 357 -17.93 -6.18 8.45
CA ALA A 357 -16.52 -6.32 8.77
C ALA A 357 -15.67 -5.28 8.04
N VAL A 358 -14.50 -5.05 8.59
CA VAL A 358 -13.40 -4.35 7.89
C VAL A 358 -12.17 -5.24 7.90
N GLN A 359 -11.57 -5.46 6.74
CA GLN A 359 -10.26 -6.10 6.65
C GLN A 359 -9.17 -5.03 6.63
N VAL A 360 -8.19 -5.13 7.52
CA VAL A 360 -7.02 -4.25 7.58
C VAL A 360 -5.77 -5.08 7.44
N GLY A 361 -4.85 -4.65 6.58
CA GLY A 361 -3.58 -5.34 6.34
C GLY A 361 -3.55 -6.22 5.09
N GLY A 362 -4.41 -5.92 4.11
CA GLY A 362 -4.48 -6.64 2.84
C GLY A 362 -5.14 -8.02 2.95
N PRO A 363 -4.92 -8.92 1.97
CA PRO A 363 -5.62 -10.21 1.90
C PRO A 363 -5.27 -11.16 3.06
N LEU A 364 -4.19 -10.87 3.78
CA LEU A 364 -3.70 -11.64 4.94
C LEU A 364 -4.02 -10.95 6.27
N GLY A 365 -4.74 -9.82 6.24
CA GLY A 365 -5.16 -9.08 7.42
C GLY A 365 -6.40 -9.67 8.08
N ALA A 366 -6.55 -9.44 9.39
CA ALA A 366 -7.71 -9.87 10.15
C ALA A 366 -8.98 -9.10 9.74
N TYR A 367 -10.13 -9.76 9.88
CA TYR A 367 -11.44 -9.13 9.79
C TYR A 367 -11.82 -8.58 11.17
N ILE A 368 -12.12 -7.28 11.23
CA ILE A 368 -12.44 -6.54 12.45
C ILE A 368 -13.95 -6.25 12.46
N PRO A 369 -14.71 -6.71 13.49
CA PRO A 369 -16.13 -6.43 13.60
C PRO A 369 -16.40 -4.99 14.09
N PRO A 370 -17.58 -4.42 13.84
CA PRO A 370 -17.93 -3.06 14.27
C PRO A 370 -17.74 -2.79 15.77
N ALA A 371 -17.92 -3.80 16.62
CA ALA A 371 -17.68 -3.69 18.06
C ALA A 371 -16.23 -3.31 18.43
N GLN A 372 -15.29 -3.50 17.51
CA GLN A 372 -13.86 -3.17 17.69
C GLN A 372 -13.42 -1.92 16.93
N PHE A 373 -14.32 -1.14 16.34
CA PHE A 373 -13.98 0.05 15.56
C PHE A 373 -13.40 1.20 16.40
N HIS A 374 -13.44 1.10 17.71
CA HIS A 374 -12.74 2.01 18.63
C HIS A 374 -11.21 1.84 18.60
N LEU A 375 -10.68 0.77 17.98
CA LEU A 375 -9.24 0.54 17.87
C LEU A 375 -8.55 1.72 17.17
N PRO A 376 -7.52 2.31 17.78
CA PRO A 376 -6.68 3.32 17.13
C PRO A 376 -5.82 2.66 16.06
N PHE A 377 -5.62 3.33 14.95
CA PHE A 377 -4.72 2.89 13.88
C PHE A 377 -3.27 3.00 14.37
N ASP A 378 -2.81 1.95 15.01
CA ASP A 378 -1.52 1.84 15.70
C ASP A 378 -1.00 0.40 15.67
N TYR A 379 0.31 0.21 15.45
CA TYR A 379 0.90 -1.12 15.30
C TYR A 379 0.72 -2.00 16.52
N GLU A 380 0.91 -1.44 17.71
CA GLU A 380 0.82 -2.17 18.98
C GLU A 380 -0.65 -2.51 19.30
N ALA A 381 -1.57 -1.57 19.12
CA ALA A 381 -3.00 -1.80 19.35
C ALA A 381 -3.55 -2.93 18.46
N TYR A 382 -3.16 -2.93 17.17
CA TYR A 382 -3.57 -3.99 16.24
C TYR A 382 -2.93 -5.35 16.60
N THR A 383 -1.67 -5.36 17.01
CA THR A 383 -1.00 -6.61 17.46
C THR A 383 -1.72 -7.22 18.66
N VAL A 384 -2.14 -6.42 19.64
CA VAL A 384 -2.90 -6.88 20.81
C VAL A 384 -4.28 -7.43 20.42
N ALA A 385 -4.86 -6.91 19.34
CA ALA A 385 -6.14 -7.37 18.77
C ALA A 385 -6.00 -8.59 17.83
N ASP A 386 -4.84 -9.26 17.78
CA ASP A 386 -4.52 -10.31 16.79
C ASP A 386 -4.77 -9.84 15.33
N ALA A 387 -4.43 -8.60 15.05
CA ALA A 387 -4.56 -7.97 13.75
C ALA A 387 -3.25 -7.27 13.33
N LEU A 388 -3.22 -6.73 12.13
CA LEU A 388 -2.08 -5.97 11.62
C LEU A 388 -2.57 -4.80 10.76
N ILE A 389 -1.81 -3.69 10.78
CA ILE A 389 -2.09 -2.53 9.94
C ILE A 389 -1.74 -2.82 8.47
N GLY A 390 -0.74 -3.67 8.23
CA GLY A 390 -0.24 -3.93 6.90
C GLY A 390 0.28 -2.66 6.23
N HIS A 391 -0.07 -2.49 4.97
CA HIS A 391 0.25 -1.33 4.15
C HIS A 391 -0.80 -0.18 4.26
N GLY A 392 -1.69 -0.23 5.25
CA GLY A 392 -2.71 0.79 5.48
C GLY A 392 -3.97 0.66 4.61
N GLY A 393 -4.15 -0.48 3.96
CA GLY A 393 -5.41 -0.79 3.26
C GLY A 393 -6.52 -1.14 4.25
N VAL A 394 -7.67 -0.49 4.07
CA VAL A 394 -8.91 -0.67 4.87
C VAL A 394 -10.02 -1.05 3.91
N THR A 395 -10.36 -2.34 3.85
CA THR A 395 -11.39 -2.86 2.94
C THR A 395 -12.68 -3.14 3.70
N VAL A 396 -13.74 -2.44 3.33
CA VAL A 396 -15.05 -2.49 4.00
C VAL A 396 -15.97 -3.52 3.36
N PHE A 397 -16.64 -4.32 4.18
CA PHE A 397 -17.64 -5.30 3.79
C PHE A 397 -18.98 -4.98 4.46
N ASP A 398 -20.08 -5.04 3.70
CA ASP A 398 -21.42 -4.93 4.26
C ASP A 398 -21.96 -6.29 4.76
N ASP A 399 -23.16 -6.29 5.31
CA ASP A 399 -23.79 -7.46 5.91
C ASP A 399 -24.20 -8.56 4.90
N SER A 400 -24.02 -8.36 3.60
CA SER A 400 -24.18 -9.39 2.58
C SER A 400 -22.96 -10.29 2.42
N ALA A 401 -21.80 -9.91 2.97
CA ALA A 401 -20.57 -10.67 2.83
C ALA A 401 -20.62 -11.98 3.63
N ASP A 402 -20.21 -13.06 3.01
CA ASP A 402 -20.05 -14.40 3.64
C ASP A 402 -18.61 -14.54 4.15
N MET A 403 -18.41 -14.47 5.47
CA MET A 403 -17.09 -14.50 6.07
C MET A 403 -16.43 -15.87 6.03
N GLY A 404 -17.20 -16.94 5.94
CA GLY A 404 -16.67 -18.28 5.67
C GLY A 404 -16.10 -18.40 4.25
N ALA A 405 -16.75 -17.76 3.27
CA ALA A 405 -16.20 -17.66 1.91
C ALA A 405 -14.93 -16.80 1.88
N MET A 406 -14.86 -15.71 2.66
CA MET A 406 -13.68 -14.87 2.79
C MET A 406 -12.49 -15.60 3.45
N ALA A 407 -12.75 -16.41 4.48
CA ALA A 407 -11.74 -17.27 5.09
C ALA A 407 -11.19 -18.32 4.09
N ARG A 408 -12.08 -18.91 3.30
CA ARG A 408 -11.70 -19.82 2.20
C ARG A 408 -10.81 -19.11 1.16
N PHE A 409 -11.20 -17.88 0.79
CA PHE A 409 -10.45 -17.06 -0.15
C PHE A 409 -9.01 -16.81 0.34
N ALA A 410 -8.80 -16.53 1.62
CA ALA A 410 -7.46 -16.31 2.19
C ALA A 410 -6.54 -17.52 1.98
N PHE A 411 -7.04 -18.74 2.22
CA PHE A 411 -6.28 -19.96 1.92
C PHE A 411 -6.06 -20.17 0.43
N ALA A 412 -7.07 -19.94 -0.41
CA ALA A 412 -6.98 -20.09 -1.87
C ALA A 412 -5.95 -19.11 -2.45
N PHE A 413 -5.97 -17.85 -2.00
CA PHE A 413 -4.99 -16.84 -2.35
C PHE A 413 -3.57 -17.27 -1.96
N CYS A 414 -3.38 -17.73 -0.71
CA CYS A 414 -2.08 -18.21 -0.25
C CYS A 414 -1.60 -19.43 -1.06
N ALA A 415 -2.51 -20.35 -1.43
CA ALA A 415 -2.18 -21.52 -2.25
C ALA A 415 -1.71 -21.12 -3.66
N ALA A 416 -2.37 -20.13 -4.27
CA ALA A 416 -2.00 -19.61 -5.60
C ALA A 416 -0.66 -18.87 -5.59
N GLU A 417 -0.41 -18.06 -4.55
CA GLU A 417 0.74 -17.17 -4.44
C GLU A 417 1.96 -17.78 -3.73
N SER A 418 1.83 -18.98 -3.18
CA SER A 418 2.93 -19.64 -2.47
C SER A 418 4.13 -19.88 -3.38
N CYS A 419 5.33 -19.43 -2.95
CA CYS A 419 6.57 -19.75 -3.66
C CYS A 419 6.93 -21.23 -3.63
N GLY A 420 6.25 -22.02 -2.79
CA GLY A 420 6.46 -23.47 -2.66
C GLY A 420 7.65 -23.89 -1.80
N LYS A 421 8.36 -22.94 -1.17
CA LYS A 421 9.60 -23.21 -0.42
C LYS A 421 9.40 -24.01 0.86
N CYS A 422 8.43 -23.60 1.69
CA CYS A 422 8.19 -24.25 2.98
C CYS A 422 6.89 -25.05 3.00
N THR A 423 6.92 -26.21 3.67
CA THR A 423 5.79 -27.14 3.75
C THR A 423 4.54 -26.54 4.40
N PRO A 424 4.62 -25.80 5.52
CA PRO A 424 3.42 -25.25 6.18
C PRO A 424 2.60 -24.36 5.23
N CYS A 425 3.23 -23.46 4.49
CA CYS A 425 2.57 -22.62 3.49
C CYS A 425 2.11 -23.44 2.29
N ARG A 426 3.02 -24.17 1.62
CA ARG A 426 2.73 -24.87 0.36
C ARG A 426 1.60 -25.90 0.48
N ILE A 427 1.65 -26.73 1.51
CA ILE A 427 0.67 -27.80 1.72
C ILE A 427 -0.50 -27.29 2.55
N GLY A 428 -0.21 -26.50 3.61
CA GLY A 428 -1.22 -26.01 4.54
C GLY A 428 -2.28 -25.15 3.89
N SER A 429 -1.92 -24.25 2.96
CA SER A 429 -2.91 -23.40 2.29
C SER A 429 -3.90 -24.21 1.46
N THR A 430 -3.44 -25.20 0.69
CA THR A 430 -4.33 -26.10 -0.06
C THR A 430 -5.21 -26.93 0.88
N ARG A 431 -4.64 -27.49 1.95
CA ARG A 431 -5.40 -28.26 2.95
C ARG A 431 -6.38 -27.38 3.71
N GLY A 432 -6.06 -26.10 3.92
CA GLY A 432 -6.97 -25.13 4.52
C GLY A 432 -8.21 -24.89 3.67
N VAL A 433 -8.06 -24.74 2.35
CA VAL A 433 -9.20 -24.64 1.41
C VAL A 433 -10.10 -25.87 1.52
N GLU A 434 -9.51 -27.08 1.40
CA GLU A 434 -10.25 -28.32 1.48
C GLU A 434 -10.97 -28.50 2.82
N LEU A 435 -10.38 -28.04 3.91
CA LEU A 435 -10.92 -28.16 5.26
C LEU A 435 -12.10 -27.21 5.47
N ILE A 436 -12.02 -25.96 5.02
CA ILE A 436 -13.15 -25.02 5.06
C ILE A 436 -14.30 -25.53 4.20
N ASP A 437 -14.02 -26.03 3.00
CA ASP A 437 -15.05 -26.62 2.13
C ASP A 437 -15.75 -27.79 2.81
N ARG A 438 -15.00 -28.66 3.49
CA ARG A 438 -15.56 -29.78 4.26
C ARG A 438 -16.42 -29.32 5.45
N ILE A 439 -15.97 -28.31 6.18
CA ILE A 439 -16.73 -27.74 7.31
C ILE A 439 -18.05 -27.18 6.79
N ARG A 440 -18.00 -26.34 5.75
CA ARG A 440 -19.18 -25.64 5.19
C ARG A 440 -20.18 -26.57 4.49
N SER A 441 -19.72 -27.69 3.95
CA SER A 441 -20.58 -28.69 3.29
C SER A 441 -21.21 -29.70 4.25
N GLY A 442 -21.08 -29.48 5.56
CA GLY A 442 -21.57 -30.44 6.57
C GLY A 442 -20.83 -31.78 6.55
N GLY A 443 -19.57 -31.77 6.07
CA GLY A 443 -18.73 -32.98 6.02
C GLY A 443 -18.77 -33.75 4.72
N LYS A 444 -19.58 -33.32 3.72
CA LYS A 444 -19.67 -34.00 2.42
C LYS A 444 -18.45 -33.77 1.53
N GLY A 445 -17.70 -32.72 1.80
CA GLY A 445 -16.64 -32.21 0.94
C GLY A 445 -17.21 -31.54 -0.32
N ALA A 446 -16.41 -30.66 -0.94
CA ALA A 446 -16.77 -30.11 -2.25
C ALA A 446 -16.11 -30.95 -3.35
N PRO A 447 -16.85 -31.47 -4.33
CA PRO A 447 -16.29 -32.28 -5.40
C PRO A 447 -15.29 -31.51 -6.29
N ASP A 448 -15.38 -30.18 -6.33
CA ASP A 448 -14.69 -29.33 -7.30
C ASP A 448 -13.70 -28.31 -6.66
N ALA A 449 -13.30 -28.52 -5.42
CA ALA A 449 -12.51 -27.52 -4.67
C ALA A 449 -11.12 -27.25 -5.26
N VAL A 450 -10.56 -28.18 -6.05
CA VAL A 450 -9.29 -27.97 -6.79
C VAL A 450 -9.42 -28.67 -8.13
N GLU A 451 -9.61 -27.94 -9.21
CA GLU A 451 -9.68 -28.47 -10.60
C GLU A 451 -8.49 -29.34 -10.99
N SER A 452 -7.34 -29.19 -10.32
CA SER A 452 -6.10 -29.92 -10.61
C SER A 452 -5.97 -31.29 -9.93
N LEU A 453 -6.87 -31.65 -9.00
CA LEU A 453 -6.80 -32.92 -8.27
C LEU A 453 -8.18 -33.58 -8.13
N PRO A 454 -8.78 -34.10 -9.22
CA PRO A 454 -10.17 -34.60 -9.23
C PRO A 454 -10.41 -35.85 -8.37
N GLN A 455 -9.42 -36.44 -7.75
CA GLN A 455 -9.52 -37.74 -7.07
C GLN A 455 -9.40 -37.67 -5.53
N MET A 456 -9.23 -36.49 -4.94
CA MET A 456 -9.17 -36.37 -3.51
C MET A 456 -10.57 -36.08 -2.94
N HIS A 457 -11.28 -37.12 -2.55
CA HIS A 457 -12.51 -36.98 -1.75
C HIS A 457 -12.17 -36.34 -0.40
N ASN A 458 -12.50 -35.07 -0.25
CA ASN A 458 -12.29 -34.31 0.97
C ASN A 458 -13.45 -34.47 1.98
N ALA A 459 -14.18 -35.57 1.89
CA ALA A 459 -15.26 -35.87 2.82
C ALA A 459 -14.70 -36.17 4.22
N ARG A 460 -15.50 -35.83 5.24
CA ARG A 460 -15.17 -36.15 6.64
C ARG A 460 -15.09 -37.66 6.82
N LYS A 461 -14.00 -38.13 7.43
CA LYS A 461 -13.83 -39.57 7.72
C LYS A 461 -14.87 -40.04 8.72
N ALA A 462 -15.32 -41.31 8.58
CA ALA A 462 -16.22 -41.93 9.52
C ALA A 462 -15.74 -41.82 10.96
N GLY A 463 -16.63 -41.47 11.87
CA GLY A 463 -16.35 -41.28 13.29
C GLY A 463 -15.74 -39.89 13.66
N ARG A 464 -15.49 -39.04 12.67
CA ARG A 464 -15.09 -37.63 12.93
C ARG A 464 -16.32 -36.72 12.94
N THR A 465 -16.23 -35.68 13.74
CA THR A 465 -17.31 -34.67 13.91
C THR A 465 -16.92 -33.33 13.28
N ARG A 466 -17.86 -32.38 13.25
CA ARG A 466 -17.55 -30.99 12.89
C ARG A 466 -16.55 -30.35 13.85
N ALA A 467 -16.64 -30.66 15.14
CA ALA A 467 -15.71 -30.18 16.14
C ALA A 467 -14.26 -30.66 15.88
N ASP A 468 -14.09 -31.91 15.41
CA ASP A 468 -12.76 -32.40 15.00
C ASP A 468 -12.21 -31.65 13.78
N ASP A 469 -13.07 -31.22 12.83
CA ASP A 469 -12.63 -30.45 11.68
C ASP A 469 -12.27 -29.01 12.08
N LEU A 470 -13.01 -28.40 13.00
CA LEU A 470 -12.69 -27.06 13.54
C LEU A 470 -11.38 -27.09 14.31
N GLN A 471 -11.16 -28.09 15.18
CA GLN A 471 -9.89 -28.26 15.88
C GLN A 471 -8.73 -28.45 14.89
N LEU A 472 -8.93 -29.24 13.84
CA LEU A 472 -7.90 -29.43 12.82
C LEU A 472 -7.61 -28.13 12.06
N LEU A 473 -8.60 -27.23 11.89
CA LEU A 473 -8.39 -25.91 11.27
C LEU A 473 -7.54 -25.01 12.15
N GLU A 474 -7.77 -25.02 13.47
CA GLU A 474 -6.95 -24.31 14.46
C GLU A 474 -5.51 -24.84 14.48
N ASP A 475 -5.31 -26.15 14.55
CA ASP A 475 -3.99 -26.80 14.54
C ASP A 475 -3.21 -26.49 13.24
N LEU A 476 -3.92 -26.48 12.10
CA LEU A 476 -3.34 -26.11 10.82
C LEU A 476 -2.94 -24.63 10.79
N ALA A 477 -3.80 -23.75 11.28
CA ALA A 477 -3.54 -22.31 11.38
C ALA A 477 -2.31 -22.04 12.27
N GLU A 478 -2.21 -22.69 13.42
CA GLU A 478 -1.04 -22.60 14.32
C GLU A 478 0.24 -23.09 13.63
N THR A 479 0.17 -24.25 12.96
CA THR A 479 1.30 -24.80 12.18
C THR A 479 1.77 -23.83 11.11
N MET A 480 0.85 -23.20 10.38
CA MET A 480 1.19 -22.20 9.36
C MET A 480 1.77 -20.93 9.97
N LYS A 481 1.16 -20.42 11.06
CA LYS A 481 1.58 -19.19 11.75
C LYS A 481 3.03 -19.27 12.20
N PHE A 482 3.43 -20.38 12.83
CA PHE A 482 4.75 -20.52 13.43
C PHE A 482 5.76 -21.28 12.57
N GLY A 483 5.33 -22.08 11.62
CA GLY A 483 6.20 -22.91 10.79
C GLY A 483 6.53 -22.33 9.42
N SER A 484 5.85 -21.28 8.95
CA SER A 484 6.11 -20.68 7.63
C SER A 484 7.35 -19.77 7.66
N LEU A 485 8.11 -19.77 6.55
CA LEU A 485 9.34 -18.97 6.43
C LEU A 485 9.08 -17.47 6.25
N CYS A 486 7.90 -17.07 5.78
CA CYS A 486 7.55 -15.66 5.54
C CYS A 486 6.09 -15.35 5.91
N ALA A 487 5.76 -14.06 5.84
CA ALA A 487 4.44 -13.55 6.18
C ALA A 487 3.31 -14.17 5.33
N LEU A 488 3.55 -14.55 4.07
CA LEU A 488 2.48 -15.12 3.23
C LEU A 488 1.81 -16.33 3.91
N GLY A 489 2.57 -17.32 4.33
CA GLY A 489 2.02 -18.46 5.06
C GLY A 489 1.73 -18.14 6.54
N GLY A 490 2.58 -17.31 7.18
CA GLY A 490 2.46 -17.00 8.61
C GLY A 490 1.28 -16.10 8.95
N PHE A 491 0.79 -15.26 8.01
CA PHE A 491 -0.34 -14.36 8.25
C PHE A 491 -1.66 -14.85 7.65
N THR A 492 -1.67 -15.84 6.76
CA THR A 492 -2.91 -16.48 6.26
C THR A 492 -3.88 -16.89 7.39
N PRO A 493 -3.43 -17.33 8.57
CA PRO A 493 -4.33 -17.62 9.68
C PRO A 493 -5.14 -16.44 10.22
N TYR A 494 -4.67 -15.20 10.11
CA TYR A 494 -5.38 -14.04 10.68
C TYR A 494 -6.79 -13.83 10.09
N PRO A 495 -6.99 -13.73 8.75
CA PRO A 495 -8.33 -13.61 8.21
C PRO A 495 -9.20 -14.84 8.48
N VAL A 496 -8.62 -16.05 8.49
CA VAL A 496 -9.35 -17.29 8.73
C VAL A 496 -9.87 -17.35 10.17
N MET A 497 -8.99 -17.14 11.13
CA MET A 497 -9.35 -17.27 12.54
C MET A 497 -10.22 -16.11 13.04
N SER A 498 -10.03 -14.89 12.52
CA SER A 498 -10.91 -13.77 12.83
C SER A 498 -12.31 -13.98 12.25
N ALA A 499 -12.43 -14.49 11.04
CA ALA A 499 -13.73 -14.85 10.44
C ALA A 499 -14.46 -15.92 11.27
N LEU A 500 -13.75 -16.99 11.64
CA LEU A 500 -14.32 -18.07 12.46
C LEU A 500 -14.75 -17.57 13.84
N LYS A 501 -13.95 -16.71 14.46
CA LYS A 501 -14.19 -16.16 15.81
C LYS A 501 -15.43 -15.27 15.85
N HIS A 502 -15.63 -14.41 14.85
CA HIS A 502 -16.64 -13.36 14.88
C HIS A 502 -17.92 -13.71 14.12
N TRP A 503 -17.85 -14.65 13.18
CA TRP A 503 -18.99 -15.07 12.33
C TRP A 503 -19.00 -16.60 12.16
N PRO A 504 -19.07 -17.38 13.26
CA PRO A 504 -19.05 -18.86 13.18
C PRO A 504 -20.24 -19.41 12.36
N GLU A 505 -21.35 -18.68 12.30
CA GLU A 505 -22.54 -19.01 11.51
C GLU A 505 -22.26 -19.09 10.00
N ASP A 506 -21.33 -18.30 9.48
CA ASP A 506 -20.95 -18.29 8.06
C ASP A 506 -20.15 -19.56 7.65
N PHE A 507 -19.75 -20.37 8.64
CA PHE A 507 -19.09 -21.65 8.39
C PHE A 507 -20.04 -22.87 8.34
N GLY A 508 -21.35 -22.63 8.34
CA GLY A 508 -22.40 -23.65 8.29
C GLY A 508 -22.75 -24.21 9.68
N GLU A 509 -23.86 -24.91 9.75
CA GLU A 509 -24.39 -25.59 10.96
C GLU A 509 -23.58 -26.86 11.32
#